data_eb7771ca508d497f785f1473865f31be
#
_entry.id   eb7771ca508d497f785f1473865f31be
#
_cell.length_a   1.000
_cell.length_b   1.000
_cell.length_c   1.000
_cell.angle_alpha   90.00
_cell.angle_beta   90.00
_cell.angle_gamma   90.00
#
_symmetry.space_group_name_H-M   'P 1'
#
loop_
_entity.id
_entity.type
_entity.pdbx_description
1 polymer ?
#
loop_
_entity_poly.entity_id
_entity_poly.type
_entity_poly.pdbx_seq_one_letter_code
_entity_poly.pdbx_strand_id
1 'polypeptide(L)'
;MALTTQQVADRCTEIMWPDDHAARGLGITIASTTPGGATVTMVVRQDMVNGHGICHGGFIFAVADTNFAYACNSFNHRAVAAGVDINFVAPAHLGDTLTAIGKARHQGGRSGIYDIEVTNQDGKTIAIFRGRSTRIKGHFFDESETT
;
A
#
# COMPACT_ATOMS: atom_id res chain seq x y z
N MET A 1 -11.48 -11.15 24.84
CA MET A 1 -11.33 -9.69 24.79
C MET A 1 -11.29 -9.21 23.34
N ALA A 2 -11.88 -8.08 23.09
CA ALA A 2 -11.84 -7.49 21.76
C ALA A 2 -10.41 -7.08 21.37
N LEU A 3 -10.10 -7.19 20.10
CA LEU A 3 -8.83 -6.71 19.56
C LEU A 3 -8.78 -5.18 19.58
N THR A 4 -7.60 -4.63 19.79
CA THR A 4 -7.36 -3.20 19.55
C THR A 4 -7.42 -2.91 18.05
N THR A 5 -7.58 -1.64 17.67
CA THR A 5 -7.57 -1.25 16.25
C THR A 5 -6.24 -1.61 15.58
N GLN A 6 -5.13 -1.49 16.31
CA GLN A 6 -3.83 -1.89 15.80
C GLN A 6 -3.73 -3.42 15.59
N GLN A 7 -4.25 -4.20 16.51
CA GLN A 7 -4.29 -5.66 16.36
C GLN A 7 -5.17 -6.07 15.18
N VAL A 8 -6.26 -5.36 14.93
CA VAL A 8 -7.09 -5.58 13.73
C VAL A 8 -6.29 -5.34 12.47
N ALA A 9 -5.56 -4.21 12.40
CA ALA A 9 -4.73 -3.89 11.24
C ALA A 9 -3.65 -4.95 11.00
N ASP A 10 -2.95 -5.36 12.06
CA ASP A 10 -1.90 -6.38 11.98
C ASP A 10 -2.47 -7.71 11.48
N ARG A 11 -3.62 -8.10 11.99
CA ARG A 11 -4.23 -9.37 11.60
C ARG A 11 -4.72 -9.38 10.15
N CYS A 12 -5.27 -8.26 9.67
CA CYS A 12 -5.62 -8.12 8.26
C CYS A 12 -4.39 -8.32 7.37
N THR A 13 -3.28 -7.70 7.73
CA THR A 13 -2.01 -7.83 7.02
C THR A 13 -1.53 -9.28 6.99
N GLU A 14 -1.54 -9.95 8.13
CA GLU A 14 -1.13 -11.36 8.25
C GLU A 14 -1.96 -12.29 7.36
N ILE A 15 -3.25 -11.99 7.21
CA ILE A 15 -4.16 -12.79 6.37
C ILE A 15 -3.95 -12.48 4.89
N MET A 16 -3.73 -11.22 4.52
CA MET A 16 -3.58 -10.81 3.13
C MET A 16 -2.24 -11.24 2.52
N TRP A 17 -1.16 -11.14 3.29
CA TRP A 17 0.20 -11.25 2.77
C TRP A 17 0.52 -12.58 2.07
N PRO A 18 0.17 -13.76 2.61
CA PRO A 18 0.51 -15.05 1.97
C PRO A 18 -0.04 -15.20 0.56
N ASP A 19 -1.17 -14.58 0.25
CA ASP A 19 -1.84 -14.69 -1.04
C ASP A 19 -1.54 -13.51 -1.98
N ASP A 20 -0.79 -12.54 -1.51
CA ASP A 20 -0.40 -11.37 -2.32
C ASP A 20 0.83 -11.69 -3.18
N HIS A 21 0.61 -12.50 -4.19
CA HIS A 21 1.67 -13.01 -5.06
C HIS A 21 2.36 -11.89 -5.84
N ALA A 22 1.63 -10.87 -6.26
CA ALA A 22 2.18 -9.74 -7.02
C ALA A 22 3.20 -8.96 -6.19
N ALA A 23 2.82 -8.55 -4.99
CA ALA A 23 3.72 -7.82 -4.10
C ALA A 23 4.94 -8.65 -3.71
N ARG A 24 4.73 -9.92 -3.39
CA ARG A 24 5.80 -10.86 -3.05
C ARG A 24 6.76 -11.06 -4.23
N GLY A 25 6.22 -11.19 -5.43
CA GLY A 25 7.02 -11.37 -6.65
C GLY A 25 7.86 -10.15 -7.00
N LEU A 26 7.43 -8.96 -6.61
CA LEU A 26 8.18 -7.72 -6.79
C LEU A 26 9.20 -7.46 -5.69
N GLY A 27 9.30 -8.35 -4.71
CA GLY A 27 10.21 -8.15 -3.58
C GLY A 27 9.76 -7.05 -2.63
N ILE A 28 8.47 -6.72 -2.64
CA ILE A 28 7.90 -5.72 -1.75
C ILE A 28 7.88 -6.27 -0.32
N THR A 29 8.21 -5.41 0.63
CA THR A 29 8.12 -5.69 2.06
C THR A 29 7.08 -4.78 2.69
N ILE A 30 6.17 -5.37 3.46
CA ILE A 30 5.23 -4.61 4.31
C ILE A 30 5.95 -4.33 5.62
N ALA A 31 6.48 -3.14 5.77
CA ALA A 31 7.25 -2.79 6.97
C ALA A 31 6.35 -2.62 8.19
N SER A 32 5.19 -2.00 8.02
CA SER A 32 4.20 -1.83 9.08
C SER A 32 2.84 -1.48 8.50
N THR A 33 1.79 -1.79 9.26
CA THR A 33 0.44 -1.30 9.02
C THR A 33 -0.12 -0.70 10.30
N THR A 34 -0.95 0.32 10.12
CA THR A 34 -1.71 0.96 11.19
C THR A 34 -3.15 1.08 10.72
N PRO A 35 -4.10 1.41 11.59
CA PRO A 35 -5.47 1.66 11.13
C PRO A 35 -5.50 2.78 10.08
N GLY A 36 -5.80 2.42 8.84
CA GLY A 36 -5.84 3.34 7.70
C GLY A 36 -4.49 3.75 7.15
N GLY A 37 -3.40 3.06 7.52
CA GLY A 37 -2.06 3.42 7.06
C GLY A 37 -1.15 2.23 6.84
N ALA A 38 -0.09 2.45 6.07
CA ALA A 38 0.93 1.43 5.82
C ALA A 38 2.26 2.07 5.44
N THR A 39 3.34 1.35 5.70
CA THR A 39 4.68 1.64 5.21
C THR A 39 5.19 0.42 4.47
N VAL A 40 5.57 0.60 3.21
CA VAL A 40 5.91 -0.48 2.29
C VAL A 40 7.18 -0.11 1.56
N THR A 41 8.06 -1.08 1.32
CA THR A 41 9.33 -0.83 0.62
C THR A 41 9.51 -1.75 -0.58
N MET A 42 10.26 -1.28 -1.57
CA MET A 42 10.64 -2.06 -2.76
C MET A 42 11.99 -1.57 -3.27
N VAL A 43 12.90 -2.50 -3.56
CA VAL A 43 14.15 -2.17 -4.24
C VAL A 43 13.92 -2.21 -5.75
N VAL A 44 14.39 -1.20 -6.46
CA VAL A 44 14.31 -1.15 -7.93
C VAL A 44 15.31 -2.13 -8.51
N ARG A 45 14.81 -3.20 -9.13
CA ARG A 45 15.59 -4.26 -9.77
C ARG A 45 15.80 -3.97 -11.25
N GLN A 46 16.71 -4.69 -11.86
CA GLN A 46 17.00 -4.54 -13.29
C GLN A 46 15.79 -4.84 -14.18
N ASP A 47 14.91 -5.77 -13.77
CA ASP A 47 13.68 -6.10 -14.51
C ASP A 47 12.58 -5.04 -14.37
N MET A 48 12.84 -3.96 -13.64
CA MET A 48 11.91 -2.84 -13.45
C MET A 48 12.33 -1.57 -14.19
N VAL A 49 13.53 -1.56 -14.81
CA VAL A 49 14.07 -0.35 -15.44
C VAL A 49 14.04 -0.43 -16.96
N ASN A 50 14.01 0.75 -17.58
CA ASN A 50 14.15 0.90 -19.02
C ASN A 50 15.66 0.94 -19.41
N GLY A 51 15.93 1.16 -20.69
CA GLY A 51 17.31 1.19 -21.20
C GLY A 51 18.16 2.35 -20.66
N HIS A 52 17.55 3.31 -19.98
CA HIS A 52 18.25 4.44 -19.34
C HIS A 52 18.51 4.20 -17.85
N GLY A 53 18.18 3.03 -17.31
CA GLY A 53 18.32 2.73 -15.89
C GLY A 53 17.26 3.40 -15.01
N ILE A 54 16.19 3.89 -15.60
CA ILE A 54 15.09 4.57 -14.91
C ILE A 54 13.95 3.58 -14.71
N CYS A 55 13.45 3.50 -13.48
CA CYS A 55 12.33 2.63 -13.12
C CYS A 55 11.08 3.01 -13.91
N HIS A 56 10.44 2.02 -14.53
CA HIS A 56 9.14 2.22 -15.15
C HIS A 56 8.11 2.65 -14.11
N GLY A 57 7.25 3.62 -14.50
CA GLY A 57 6.20 4.14 -13.64
C GLY A 57 5.24 3.07 -13.11
N GLY A 58 5.03 2.00 -13.87
CA GLY A 58 4.19 0.88 -13.44
C GLY A 58 4.68 0.20 -12.17
N PHE A 59 5.98 0.13 -11.94
CA PHE A 59 6.55 -0.47 -10.72
C PHE A 59 6.50 0.50 -9.54
N ILE A 60 6.69 1.80 -9.79
CA ILE A 60 6.47 2.84 -8.78
C ILE A 60 4.98 2.84 -8.37
N PHE A 61 4.08 2.73 -9.35
CA PHE A 61 2.65 2.56 -9.10
C PHE A 61 2.39 1.32 -8.23
N ALA A 62 3.02 0.20 -8.54
CA ALA A 62 2.79 -1.06 -7.83
C ALA A 62 3.13 -0.97 -6.34
N VAL A 63 4.25 -0.32 -5.97
CA VAL A 63 4.59 -0.16 -4.54
C VAL A 63 3.62 0.79 -3.84
N ALA A 64 3.18 1.85 -4.50
CA ALA A 64 2.19 2.78 -3.95
C ALA A 64 0.81 2.11 -3.82
N ASP A 65 0.39 1.37 -4.84
CA ASP A 65 -0.89 0.66 -4.85
C ASP A 65 -0.93 -0.47 -3.82
N THR A 66 0.20 -1.15 -3.62
CA THR A 66 0.33 -2.14 -2.54
C THR A 66 0.12 -1.49 -1.18
N ASN A 67 0.76 -0.34 -0.94
CA ASN A 67 0.53 0.43 0.28
C ASN A 67 -0.96 0.76 0.46
N PHE A 68 -1.59 1.27 -0.58
CA PHE A 68 -3.01 1.60 -0.60
C PHE A 68 -3.87 0.39 -0.22
N ALA A 69 -3.58 -0.77 -0.80
CA ALA A 69 -4.33 -2.00 -0.52
C ALA A 69 -4.27 -2.37 0.97
N TYR A 70 -3.09 -2.34 1.58
CA TYR A 70 -2.94 -2.68 3.00
C TYR A 70 -3.54 -1.61 3.91
N ALA A 71 -3.43 -0.34 3.54
CA ALA A 71 -4.03 0.75 4.30
C ALA A 71 -5.56 0.68 4.32
N CYS A 72 -6.20 0.53 3.16
CA CYS A 72 -7.65 0.52 3.08
C CYS A 72 -8.29 -0.80 3.58
N ASN A 73 -7.52 -1.88 3.65
CA ASN A 73 -7.97 -3.18 4.16
C ASN A 73 -7.57 -3.43 5.63
N SER A 74 -7.21 -2.39 6.35
CA SER A 74 -6.72 -2.50 7.74
C SER A 74 -7.83 -2.49 8.80
N PHE A 75 -9.10 -2.42 8.40
CA PHE A 75 -10.24 -2.29 9.31
C PHE A 75 -11.10 -3.54 9.40
N ASN A 76 -10.64 -4.65 8.88
CA ASN A 76 -11.41 -5.90 8.75
C ASN A 76 -12.67 -5.74 7.88
N HIS A 77 -12.62 -4.85 6.91
CA HIS A 77 -13.60 -4.73 5.84
C HIS A 77 -12.87 -4.86 4.51
N ARG A 78 -13.31 -5.76 3.66
CA ARG A 78 -12.72 -5.90 2.33
C ARG A 78 -13.00 -4.66 1.50
N ALA A 79 -11.95 -4.12 0.89
CA ALA A 79 -12.02 -2.94 0.06
C ALA A 79 -11.19 -3.13 -1.20
N VAL A 80 -11.63 -2.48 -2.27
CA VAL A 80 -10.94 -2.47 -3.56
C VAL A 80 -10.74 -1.04 -4.04
N ALA A 81 -9.80 -0.85 -4.96
CA ALA A 81 -9.59 0.45 -5.59
C ALA A 81 -10.78 0.80 -6.47
N ALA A 82 -11.30 2.01 -6.31
CA ALA A 82 -12.34 2.58 -7.17
C ALA A 82 -11.79 3.61 -8.14
N GLY A 83 -10.65 4.19 -7.83
CA GLY A 83 -9.96 5.13 -8.69
C GLY A 83 -8.63 5.55 -8.08
N VAL A 84 -7.69 5.93 -8.92
CA VAL A 84 -6.34 6.32 -8.50
C VAL A 84 -5.89 7.49 -9.34
N ASP A 85 -5.16 8.40 -8.71
CA ASP A 85 -4.41 9.47 -9.37
C ASP A 85 -2.98 9.41 -8.86
N ILE A 86 -2.01 9.39 -9.76
CA ILE A 86 -0.59 9.36 -9.41
C ILE A 86 0.16 10.40 -10.24
N ASN A 87 1.09 11.09 -9.58
CA ASN A 87 2.02 12.01 -10.22
C ASN A 87 3.44 11.54 -9.94
N PHE A 88 4.20 11.33 -11.00
CA PHE A 88 5.62 10.99 -10.92
C PHE A 88 6.41 12.30 -10.94
N VAL A 89 7.00 12.66 -9.81
CA VAL A 89 7.64 13.97 -9.64
C VAL A 89 9.16 13.92 -9.79
N ALA A 90 9.75 12.74 -9.72
CA ALA A 90 11.18 12.52 -9.94
C ALA A 90 11.44 11.08 -10.39
N PRO A 91 12.53 10.83 -11.14
CA PRO A 91 12.87 9.47 -11.56
C PRO A 91 13.41 8.64 -10.39
N ALA A 92 13.09 7.36 -10.40
CA ALA A 92 13.75 6.35 -9.57
C ALA A 92 14.75 5.56 -10.43
N HIS A 93 15.86 5.16 -9.85
CA HIS A 93 16.96 4.51 -10.56
C HIS A 93 17.19 3.09 -10.08
N LEU A 94 17.86 2.30 -10.91
CA LEU A 94 18.28 0.96 -10.54
C LEU A 94 19.02 0.96 -9.19
N GLY A 95 18.61 0.10 -8.30
CA GLY A 95 19.21 -0.03 -6.97
C GLY A 95 18.61 0.89 -5.90
N ASP A 96 17.75 1.84 -6.28
CA ASP A 96 17.05 2.68 -5.30
C ASP A 96 16.14 1.83 -4.42
N THR A 97 16.06 2.20 -3.15
CA THR A 97 15.06 1.68 -2.23
C THR A 97 13.91 2.67 -2.16
N LEU A 98 12.75 2.25 -2.66
CA LEU A 98 11.54 3.06 -2.61
C LEU A 98 10.75 2.73 -1.36
N THR A 99 10.34 3.76 -0.63
CA THR A 99 9.47 3.64 0.55
C THR A 99 8.17 4.37 0.27
N ALA A 100 7.07 3.63 0.32
CA ALA A 100 5.73 4.18 0.22
C ALA A 100 5.14 4.32 1.62
N ILE A 101 4.77 5.52 2.00
CA ILE A 101 4.11 5.81 3.28
C ILE A 101 2.74 6.38 2.96
N GLY A 102 1.71 5.72 3.46
CA GLY A 102 0.34 6.09 3.17
C GLY A 102 -0.53 6.16 4.40
N LYS A 103 -1.57 6.98 4.32
CA LYS A 103 -2.61 7.04 5.35
C LYS A 103 -3.92 7.58 4.80
N ALA A 104 -5.00 7.22 5.49
CA ALA A 104 -6.33 7.70 5.19
C ALA A 104 -6.42 9.22 5.38
N ARG A 105 -6.97 9.88 4.38
CA ARG A 105 -7.45 11.26 4.50
C ARG A 105 -8.91 11.25 4.94
N HIS A 106 -9.65 10.23 4.51
CA HIS A 106 -11.05 10.02 4.85
C HIS A 106 -11.36 8.53 4.73
N GLN A 107 -12.07 7.99 5.71
CA GLN A 107 -12.68 6.67 5.61
C GLN A 107 -14.11 6.76 6.12
N GLY A 108 -15.06 6.77 5.20
CA GLY A 108 -16.48 6.66 5.52
C GLY A 108 -16.90 5.21 5.66
N GLY A 109 -18.19 4.96 5.77
CA GLY A 109 -18.72 3.60 5.89
C GLY A 109 -18.43 2.74 4.66
N ARG A 110 -18.35 3.34 3.47
CA ARG A 110 -18.18 2.62 2.22
C ARG A 110 -17.00 3.10 1.40
N SER A 111 -16.74 4.40 1.36
CA SER A 111 -15.71 5.02 0.54
C SER A 111 -14.58 5.59 1.38
N GLY A 112 -13.35 5.47 0.90
CA GLY A 112 -12.19 6.06 1.53
C GLY A 112 -11.31 6.80 0.54
N ILE A 113 -10.52 7.74 1.04
CA ILE A 113 -9.50 8.48 0.29
C ILE A 113 -8.20 8.34 1.05
N TYR A 114 -7.15 7.92 0.34
CA TYR A 114 -5.85 7.62 0.92
C TYR A 114 -4.76 8.32 0.13
N ASP A 115 -3.85 8.97 0.84
CA ASP A 115 -2.68 9.62 0.24
C ASP A 115 -1.43 8.82 0.55
N ILE A 116 -0.67 8.52 -0.47
CA ILE A 116 0.58 7.78 -0.39
C ILE A 116 1.69 8.58 -1.05
N GLU A 117 2.81 8.73 -0.35
CA GLU A 117 4.02 9.33 -0.90
C GLU A 117 5.09 8.25 -1.04
N VAL A 118 5.74 8.22 -2.22
CA VAL A 118 6.87 7.32 -2.47
C VAL A 118 8.14 8.16 -2.47
N THR A 119 9.09 7.78 -1.62
CA THR A 119 10.40 8.42 -1.53
C THR A 119 11.50 7.41 -1.81
N ASN A 120 12.69 7.90 -2.20
CA ASN A 120 13.89 7.06 -2.31
C ASN A 120 14.66 7.07 -0.97
N GLN A 121 15.82 6.40 -0.93
CA GLN A 121 16.67 6.29 0.27
C GLN A 121 17.21 7.63 0.76
N ASP A 122 17.24 8.64 -0.08
CA ASP A 122 17.70 9.99 0.28
C ASP A 122 16.55 10.89 0.75
N GLY A 123 15.35 10.34 0.86
CA GLY A 123 14.15 11.08 1.25
C GLY A 123 13.56 11.95 0.14
N LYS A 124 14.05 11.79 -1.11
CA LYS A 124 13.51 12.53 -2.24
C LYS A 124 12.17 11.96 -2.65
N THR A 125 11.18 12.82 -2.82
CA THR A 125 9.86 12.43 -3.31
C THR A 125 9.95 11.98 -4.76
N ILE A 126 9.52 10.75 -5.02
CA ILE A 126 9.49 10.13 -6.35
C ILE A 126 8.09 10.22 -6.94
N ALA A 127 7.05 9.94 -6.14
CA ALA A 127 5.68 9.97 -6.61
C ALA A 127 4.72 10.34 -5.48
N ILE A 128 3.61 10.94 -5.89
CA ILE A 128 2.48 11.26 -5.02
C ILE A 128 1.26 10.57 -5.60
N PHE A 129 0.59 9.77 -4.75
CA PHE A 129 -0.50 8.90 -5.15
C PHE A 129 -1.72 9.19 -4.27
N ARG A 130 -2.89 9.30 -4.88
CA ARG A 130 -4.16 9.35 -4.15
C ARG A 130 -5.06 8.24 -4.65
N GLY A 131 -5.49 7.37 -3.74
CA GLY A 131 -6.41 6.29 -4.04
C GLY A 131 -7.78 6.54 -3.43
N ARG A 132 -8.82 6.20 -4.17
CA ARG A 132 -10.18 6.12 -3.67
C ARG A 132 -10.57 4.66 -3.59
N SER A 133 -10.98 4.22 -2.38
CA SER A 133 -11.40 2.85 -2.12
C SER A 133 -12.91 2.75 -2.03
N THR A 134 -13.40 1.55 -2.31
CA THR A 134 -14.78 1.19 -2.01
C THR A 134 -14.79 -0.14 -1.27
N ARG A 135 -15.56 -0.21 -0.18
CA ARG A 135 -15.75 -1.45 0.58
C ARG A 135 -16.68 -2.37 -0.19
N ILE A 136 -16.32 -3.64 -0.21
CA ILE A 136 -17.11 -4.71 -0.79
C ILE A 136 -17.58 -5.64 0.34
N LYS A 137 -18.41 -6.62 0.00
CA LYS A 137 -18.92 -7.58 1.00
C LYS A 137 -17.79 -8.44 1.54
N GLY A 138 -17.75 -8.62 2.85
CA GLY A 138 -16.89 -9.58 3.52
C GLY A 138 -15.85 -8.96 4.45
N HIS A 139 -15.32 -9.83 5.29
CA HIS A 139 -14.31 -9.53 6.29
C HIS A 139 -13.16 -10.52 6.13
N PHE A 140 -12.00 -10.23 6.71
CA PHE A 140 -10.86 -11.15 6.70
C PHE A 140 -10.98 -12.20 7.81
N PHE A 141 -11.61 -11.81 8.92
CA PHE A 141 -11.84 -12.70 10.07
C PHE A 141 -13.15 -12.31 10.76
N ASP A 142 -13.56 -13.11 11.74
CA ASP A 142 -14.86 -12.93 12.41
C ASP A 142 -14.98 -11.55 13.05
N GLU A 143 -15.99 -10.79 12.66
CA GLU A 143 -16.28 -9.45 13.11
C GLU A 143 -16.48 -9.36 14.63
N SER A 144 -16.96 -10.42 15.25
CA SER A 144 -17.15 -10.47 16.71
C SER A 144 -15.84 -10.29 17.48
N GLU A 145 -14.68 -10.54 16.85
CA GLU A 145 -13.37 -10.37 17.48
C GLU A 145 -12.94 -8.88 17.55
N THR A 146 -13.64 -7.98 16.85
CA THR A 146 -13.29 -6.55 16.80
C THR A 146 -14.12 -5.69 17.77
N THR A 147 -15.12 -6.26 18.42
CA THR A 147 -16.03 -5.51 19.32
C THR A 147 -15.91 -5.92 20.77
#